data_afe7d7b69024fe6a813ae2ea8fd408a2
#
_entry.id   afe7d7b69024fe6a813ae2ea8fd408a2
#
_cell.length_a   1.000
_cell.length_b   1.000
_cell.length_c   1.000
_cell.angle_alpha   90.00
_cell.angle_beta   90.00
_cell.angle_gamma   90.00
#
_symmetry.space_group_name_H-M   'P 1'
#
loop_
_entity.id
_entity.type
_entity.pdbx_description
1 polymer ?
#
loop_
_entity_poly.entity_id
_entity_poly.type
_entity_poly.pdbx_seq_one_letter_code
_entity_poly.pdbx_strand_id
1 'polypeptide(L)'
;MKIHIIGGPGSGKTYLAEKLSKELGIQHYDLDELQWDNQSDSYGVKREPDERDRLLADVLNKNDWIIEGVYYAWCKQCFADADMIYVLSVPRYKYRYRIIRRFVRRKLGLEQGKKETLRSLSQLLKWADKYQQVNLVEIRKLLIPYSGKVIE
;
A
#
# COMPACT_ATOMS: atom_id res chain seq x y z
N MET A 1 -16.54 7.27 7.97
CA MET A 1 -16.13 7.01 6.56
C MET A 1 -14.88 6.13 6.54
N LYS A 2 -14.94 5.05 5.79
CA LYS A 2 -13.89 4.03 5.71
C LYS A 2 -13.40 3.91 4.27
N ILE A 3 -12.13 4.20 4.04
CA ILE A 3 -11.53 4.25 2.69
C ILE A 3 -10.37 3.28 2.60
N HIS A 4 -10.39 2.40 1.60
CA HIS A 4 -9.27 1.53 1.28
C HIS A 4 -8.62 1.91 -0.04
N ILE A 5 -7.29 2.04 -0.06
CA ILE A 5 -6.52 2.43 -1.24
C ILE A 5 -5.53 1.33 -1.58
N ILE A 6 -5.71 0.67 -2.73
CA ILE A 6 -4.86 -0.43 -3.16
C ILE A 6 -4.19 -0.12 -4.50
N GLY A 7 -2.97 -0.54 -4.65
CA GLY A 7 -2.20 -0.37 -5.88
C GLY A 7 -0.74 -0.77 -5.72
N GLY A 8 -0.03 -0.93 -6.81
CA GLY A 8 1.35 -1.36 -6.82
C GLY A 8 2.36 -0.30 -6.33
N PRO A 9 3.64 -0.66 -6.24
CA PRO A 9 4.71 0.29 -5.94
C PRO A 9 4.72 1.44 -6.95
N GLY A 10 4.93 2.66 -6.47
CA GLY A 10 4.97 3.85 -7.33
C GLY A 10 3.62 4.31 -7.91
N SER A 11 2.51 3.68 -7.53
CA SER A 11 1.17 4.08 -8.01
C SER A 11 0.68 5.42 -7.44
N GLY A 12 1.17 5.84 -6.28
CA GLY A 12 0.78 7.09 -5.62
C GLY A 12 -0.22 6.93 -4.48
N LYS A 13 -0.38 5.71 -3.95
CA LYS A 13 -1.28 5.41 -2.83
C LYS A 13 -1.07 6.32 -1.63
N THR A 14 0.16 6.39 -1.15
CA THR A 14 0.51 7.20 0.03
C THR A 14 0.18 8.67 -0.17
N TYR A 15 0.49 9.21 -1.35
CA TYR A 15 0.12 10.59 -1.69
C TYR A 15 -1.40 10.81 -1.63
N LEU A 16 -2.18 9.88 -2.21
CA LEU A 16 -3.65 9.97 -2.16
C LEU A 16 -4.17 9.81 -0.72
N ALA A 17 -3.63 8.86 0.04
CA ALA A 17 -4.00 8.64 1.43
C ALA A 17 -3.74 9.88 2.31
N GLU A 18 -2.56 10.48 2.19
CA GLU A 18 -2.20 11.71 2.91
C GLU A 18 -3.09 12.89 2.52
N LYS A 19 -3.38 13.03 1.22
CA LYS A 19 -4.27 14.08 0.72
C LYS A 19 -5.67 13.94 1.30
N LEU A 20 -6.27 12.75 1.19
CA LEU A 20 -7.61 12.49 1.73
C LEU A 20 -7.64 12.62 3.26
N SER A 21 -6.59 12.17 3.94
CA SER A 21 -6.44 12.30 5.39
C SER A 21 -6.52 13.77 5.83
N LYS A 22 -5.81 14.66 5.13
CA LYS A 22 -5.84 16.11 5.40
C LYS A 22 -7.18 16.75 5.07
N GLU A 23 -7.79 16.37 3.95
CA GLU A 23 -9.07 16.93 3.50
C GLU A 23 -10.26 16.51 4.37
N LEU A 24 -10.25 15.26 4.83
CA LEU A 24 -11.37 14.67 5.58
C LEU A 24 -11.15 14.69 7.12
N GLY A 25 -9.93 14.97 7.58
CA GLY A 25 -9.59 14.89 9.00
C GLY A 25 -9.57 13.45 9.53
N ILE A 26 -9.36 12.45 8.65
CA ILE A 26 -9.38 11.02 9.00
C ILE A 26 -7.95 10.49 9.04
N GLN A 27 -7.62 9.70 10.07
CA GLN A 27 -6.29 9.09 10.19
C GLN A 27 -6.03 8.06 9.09
N HIS A 28 -4.85 8.13 8.50
CA HIS A 28 -4.37 7.19 7.51
C HIS A 28 -3.42 6.16 8.12
N TYR A 29 -3.48 4.93 7.60
CA TYR A 29 -2.72 3.75 8.04
C TYR A 29 -2.10 3.06 6.82
N ASP A 30 -0.80 2.81 6.89
CA ASP A 30 -0.06 2.03 5.89
C ASP A 30 -0.01 0.55 6.33
N LEU A 31 -0.48 -0.36 5.47
CA LEU A 31 -0.42 -1.80 5.73
C LEU A 31 1.03 -2.33 5.80
N ASP A 32 2.01 -1.64 5.23
CA ASP A 32 3.42 -1.99 5.39
C ASP A 32 3.87 -1.85 6.85
N GLU A 33 3.36 -0.87 7.60
CA GLU A 33 3.66 -0.70 9.02
C GLU A 33 3.08 -1.85 9.88
N LEU A 34 1.99 -2.46 9.44
CA LEU A 34 1.42 -3.64 10.10
C LEU A 34 2.16 -4.92 9.72
N GLN A 35 2.59 -5.04 8.47
CA GLN A 35 3.28 -6.22 7.94
C GLN A 35 4.71 -6.37 8.48
N TRP A 36 5.42 -5.25 8.66
CA TRP A 36 6.82 -5.24 9.06
C TRP A 36 6.99 -4.77 10.50
N ASP A 37 7.85 -5.46 11.26
CA ASP A 37 8.22 -5.03 12.60
C ASP A 37 9.34 -3.99 12.52
N ASN A 38 8.97 -2.73 12.63
CA ASN A 38 9.92 -1.61 12.59
C ASN A 38 10.63 -1.39 13.94
N GLN A 39 10.23 -2.09 15.00
CA GLN A 39 10.86 -2.02 16.34
C GLN A 39 11.94 -3.10 16.53
N SER A 40 12.01 -4.08 15.64
CA SER A 40 13.06 -5.09 15.65
C SER A 40 14.42 -4.47 15.29
N ASP A 41 15.46 -4.85 16.02
CA ASP A 41 16.85 -4.47 15.72
C ASP A 41 17.31 -4.99 14.35
N SER A 42 16.58 -5.95 13.79
CA SER A 42 16.84 -6.55 12.48
C SER A 42 15.93 -5.96 11.41
N TYR A 43 16.54 -5.52 10.31
CA TYR A 43 15.82 -4.97 9.16
C TYR A 43 14.98 -6.02 8.41
N GLY A 44 13.74 -5.67 8.07
CA GLY A 44 12.88 -6.50 7.21
C GLY A 44 12.29 -7.73 7.91
N VAL A 45 12.15 -7.70 9.22
CA VAL A 45 11.46 -8.73 9.99
C VAL A 45 9.95 -8.58 9.78
N LYS A 46 9.31 -9.65 9.32
CA LYS A 46 7.84 -9.70 9.25
C LYS A 46 7.27 -9.86 10.65
N ARG A 47 6.21 -9.11 10.93
CA ARG A 47 5.43 -9.30 12.15
C ARG A 47 4.74 -10.66 12.14
N GLU A 48 4.61 -11.26 13.30
CA GLU A 48 3.82 -12.50 13.45
C GLU A 48 2.38 -12.28 12.96
N PRO A 49 1.80 -13.25 12.22
CA PRO A 49 0.47 -13.10 11.63
C PRO A 49 -0.62 -12.74 12.65
N ASP A 50 -0.62 -13.36 13.82
CA ASP A 50 -1.64 -13.11 14.86
C ASP A 50 -1.55 -11.68 15.42
N GLU A 51 -0.33 -11.16 15.61
CA GLU A 51 -0.12 -9.78 16.04
C GLU A 51 -0.52 -8.79 14.96
N ARG A 52 -0.11 -9.04 13.72
CA ARG A 52 -0.51 -8.22 12.56
C ARG A 52 -2.03 -8.14 12.43
N ASP A 53 -2.71 -9.28 12.49
CA ASP A 53 -4.16 -9.37 12.31
C ASP A 53 -4.90 -8.69 13.49
N ARG A 54 -4.36 -8.75 14.70
CA ARG A 54 -4.87 -8.00 15.84
C ARG A 54 -4.75 -6.49 15.64
N LEU A 55 -3.59 -6.01 15.20
CA LEU A 55 -3.38 -4.58 14.90
C LEU A 55 -4.31 -4.10 13.79
N LEU A 56 -4.53 -4.91 12.77
CA LEU A 56 -5.49 -4.60 11.71
C LEU A 56 -6.92 -4.52 12.27
N ALA A 57 -7.32 -5.47 13.12
CA ALA A 57 -8.64 -5.45 13.76
C ALA A 57 -8.86 -4.18 14.59
N ASP A 58 -7.84 -3.72 15.33
CA ASP A 58 -7.90 -2.48 16.10
C ASP A 58 -8.16 -1.25 15.20
N VAL A 59 -7.58 -1.23 14.01
CA VAL A 59 -7.84 -0.16 13.02
C VAL A 59 -9.24 -0.28 12.45
N LEU A 60 -9.69 -1.48 12.06
CA LEU A 60 -11.00 -1.72 11.45
C LEU A 60 -12.17 -1.43 12.39
N ASN A 61 -11.96 -1.56 13.71
CA ASN A 61 -12.96 -1.24 14.74
C ASN A 61 -13.18 0.27 14.93
N LYS A 62 -12.35 1.12 14.33
CA LYS A 62 -12.57 2.57 14.38
C LYS A 62 -13.73 2.99 13.47
N ASN A 63 -14.38 4.09 13.81
CA ASN A 63 -15.50 4.63 13.03
C ASN A 63 -15.05 5.11 11.64
N ASP A 64 -13.85 5.70 11.59
CA ASP A 64 -13.28 6.29 10.40
C ASP A 64 -11.83 5.86 10.24
N TRP A 65 -11.44 5.51 9.00
CA TRP A 65 -10.06 5.19 8.68
C TRP A 65 -9.78 5.31 7.16
N ILE A 66 -8.53 5.58 6.84
CA ILE A 66 -8.00 5.48 5.49
C ILE A 66 -6.86 4.45 5.55
N ILE A 67 -7.03 3.31 4.92
CA ILE A 67 -6.01 2.24 4.88
C ILE A 67 -5.44 2.18 3.47
N GLU A 68 -4.11 2.16 3.36
CA GLU A 68 -3.45 2.00 2.08
C GLU A 68 -2.46 0.84 2.07
N GLY A 69 -2.25 0.21 0.91
CA GLY A 69 -1.24 -0.83 0.77
C GLY A 69 -1.27 -1.57 -0.55
N VAL A 70 -0.38 -2.57 -0.63
CA VAL A 70 -0.26 -3.48 -1.78
C VAL A 70 -0.92 -4.84 -1.51
N TYR A 71 -1.30 -5.10 -0.28
CA TYR A 71 -1.78 -6.41 0.17
C TYR A 71 -3.26 -6.58 -0.07
N TYR A 72 -3.66 -7.81 -0.41
CA TYR A 72 -5.08 -8.18 -0.59
C TYR A 72 -5.40 -9.58 -0.04
N ALA A 73 -4.38 -10.41 0.21
CA ALA A 73 -4.61 -11.79 0.64
C ALA A 73 -5.06 -11.89 2.11
N TRP A 74 -4.38 -11.15 3.00
CA TRP A 74 -4.64 -11.21 4.45
C TRP A 74 -5.53 -10.09 4.99
N CYS A 75 -5.80 -9.06 4.19
CA CYS A 75 -6.58 -7.89 4.60
C CYS A 75 -7.96 -7.81 3.88
N LYS A 76 -8.57 -8.95 3.62
CA LYS A 76 -9.87 -9.02 2.90
C LYS A 76 -10.98 -8.25 3.61
N GLN A 77 -10.93 -8.19 4.95
CA GLN A 77 -11.89 -7.44 5.74
C GLN A 77 -11.86 -5.93 5.44
N CYS A 78 -10.71 -5.38 5.07
CA CYS A 78 -10.60 -3.98 4.64
C CYS A 78 -11.54 -3.68 3.46
N PHE A 79 -11.64 -4.60 2.49
CA PHE A 79 -12.52 -4.43 1.33
C PHE A 79 -14.00 -4.56 1.71
N ALA A 80 -14.31 -5.46 2.64
CA ALA A 80 -15.68 -5.65 3.11
C ALA A 80 -16.19 -4.41 3.86
N ASP A 81 -15.39 -3.87 4.77
CA ASP A 81 -15.76 -2.78 5.67
C ASP A 81 -15.62 -1.39 5.06
N ALA A 82 -14.87 -1.23 3.96
CA ALA A 82 -14.70 0.06 3.31
C ALA A 82 -16.00 0.57 2.70
N ASP A 83 -16.24 1.87 2.82
CA ASP A 83 -17.29 2.60 2.09
C ASP A 83 -16.86 2.90 0.65
N MET A 84 -15.56 3.14 0.46
CA MET A 84 -14.94 3.44 -0.84
C MET A 84 -13.62 2.69 -0.99
N ILE A 85 -13.37 2.15 -2.18
CA ILE A 85 -12.15 1.41 -2.52
C ILE A 85 -11.51 2.06 -3.75
N TYR A 86 -10.34 2.67 -3.58
CA TYR A 86 -9.54 3.19 -4.69
C TYR A 86 -8.57 2.12 -5.19
N VAL A 87 -8.66 1.79 -6.47
CA VAL A 87 -7.72 0.88 -7.15
C VAL A 87 -6.81 1.71 -8.05
N LEU A 88 -5.55 1.91 -7.63
CA LEU A 88 -4.63 2.75 -8.37
C LEU A 88 -3.86 1.94 -9.41
N SER A 89 -4.21 2.17 -10.66
CA SER A 89 -3.50 1.65 -11.83
C SER A 89 -2.88 2.82 -12.61
N VAL A 90 -1.57 2.81 -12.77
CA VAL A 90 -0.85 3.85 -13.51
C VAL A 90 0.02 3.24 -14.61
N PRO A 91 0.26 3.95 -15.72
CA PRO A 91 1.10 3.45 -16.79
C PRO A 91 2.50 3.05 -16.31
N ARG A 92 3.08 2.03 -16.97
CA ARG A 92 4.38 1.45 -16.61
C ARG A 92 5.49 2.49 -16.47
N TYR A 93 5.58 3.44 -17.39
CA TYR A 93 6.59 4.49 -17.34
C TYR A 93 6.46 5.39 -16.11
N LYS A 94 5.24 5.66 -15.63
CA LYS A 94 4.99 6.51 -14.45
C LYS A 94 5.46 5.84 -13.17
N TYR A 95 5.05 4.60 -12.88
CA TYR A 95 5.47 3.96 -11.63
C TYR A 95 6.97 3.63 -11.65
N ARG A 96 7.53 3.22 -12.78
CA ARG A 96 8.99 2.99 -12.91
C ARG A 96 9.79 4.28 -12.70
N TYR A 97 9.38 5.38 -13.31
CA TYR A 97 10.00 6.69 -13.09
C TYR A 97 9.96 7.09 -11.60
N ARG A 98 8.81 6.96 -10.94
CA ARG A 98 8.65 7.30 -9.53
C ARG A 98 9.54 6.44 -8.62
N ILE A 99 9.63 5.14 -8.89
CA ILE A 99 10.49 4.21 -8.14
C ILE A 99 11.96 4.59 -8.31
N ILE A 100 12.41 4.81 -9.53
CA ILE A 100 13.81 5.19 -9.84
C ILE A 100 14.13 6.56 -9.23
N ARG A 101 13.25 7.55 -9.38
CA ARG A 101 13.44 8.89 -8.79
C ARG A 101 13.59 8.80 -7.26
N ARG A 102 12.75 8.03 -6.59
CA ARG A 102 12.84 7.83 -5.13
C ARG A 102 14.16 7.18 -4.75
N PHE A 103 14.59 6.16 -5.48
CA PHE A 103 15.89 5.52 -5.27
C PHE A 103 17.05 6.52 -5.38
N VAL A 104 17.09 7.33 -6.44
CA VAL A 104 18.12 8.36 -6.64
C VAL A 104 18.11 9.39 -5.52
N ARG A 105 16.94 9.91 -5.13
CA ARG A 105 16.80 10.87 -4.03
C ARG A 105 17.29 10.31 -2.69
N ARG A 106 17.01 9.05 -2.39
CA ARG A 106 17.52 8.37 -1.18
C ARG A 106 19.02 8.16 -1.22
N LYS A 107 19.57 7.80 -2.36
CA LYS A 107 21.02 7.69 -2.58
C LYS A 107 21.75 9.01 -2.36
N LEU A 108 21.15 10.13 -2.76
CA LEU A 108 21.69 11.47 -2.60
C LEU A 108 21.41 12.08 -1.21
N GLY A 109 20.75 11.34 -0.30
CA GLY A 109 20.40 11.84 1.02
C GLY A 109 19.29 12.90 1.03
N LEU A 110 18.60 13.13 -0.08
CA LEU A 110 17.53 14.13 -0.22
C LEU A 110 16.18 13.62 0.34
N GLU A 111 16.08 12.33 0.62
CA GLU A 111 14.87 11.69 1.15
C GLU A 111 15.28 10.63 2.17
N GLN A 112 14.60 10.60 3.31
CA GLN A 112 14.82 9.58 4.32
C GLN A 112 14.22 8.24 3.85
N GLY A 113 14.89 7.16 4.19
CA GLY A 113 14.46 5.81 3.90
C GLY A 113 15.60 4.82 3.87
N LYS A 114 15.26 3.59 3.55
CA LYS A 114 16.21 2.48 3.48
C LYS A 114 17.26 2.73 2.39
N LYS A 115 18.54 2.47 2.70
CA LYS A 115 19.59 2.44 1.67
C LYS A 115 19.33 1.24 0.77
N GLU A 116 18.85 1.50 -0.43
CA GLU A 116 18.59 0.49 -1.44
C GLU A 116 19.85 0.27 -2.32
N THR A 117 20.08 -0.98 -2.71
CA THR A 117 21.11 -1.34 -3.69
C THR A 117 20.54 -1.34 -5.10
N LEU A 118 21.40 -1.32 -6.13
CA LEU A 118 20.94 -1.47 -7.53
C LEU A 118 20.22 -2.81 -7.74
N ARG A 119 20.63 -3.86 -7.03
CA ARG A 119 19.98 -5.16 -7.08
C ARG A 119 18.57 -5.10 -6.50
N SER A 120 18.38 -4.46 -5.35
CA SER A 120 17.06 -4.28 -4.75
C SER A 120 16.15 -3.39 -5.60
N LEU A 121 16.70 -2.36 -6.25
CA LEU A 121 15.96 -1.55 -7.23
C LEU A 121 15.46 -2.40 -8.40
N SER A 122 16.34 -3.24 -9.00
CA SER A 122 15.94 -4.13 -10.09
C SER A 122 14.84 -5.11 -9.67
N GLN A 123 14.94 -5.69 -8.48
CA GLN A 123 13.92 -6.59 -7.92
C GLN A 123 12.58 -5.87 -7.70
N LEU A 124 12.63 -4.65 -7.18
CA LEU A 124 11.43 -3.83 -6.96
C LEU A 124 10.73 -3.48 -8.28
N LEU A 125 11.49 -3.13 -9.33
CA LEU A 125 10.95 -2.83 -10.65
C LEU A 125 10.27 -4.06 -11.28
N LYS A 126 10.89 -5.24 -11.16
CA LYS A 126 10.30 -6.51 -11.63
C LYS A 126 9.02 -6.85 -10.86
N TRP A 127 9.03 -6.66 -9.55
CA TRP A 127 7.86 -6.88 -8.73
C TRP A 127 6.73 -5.90 -9.05
N ALA A 128 7.06 -4.62 -9.27
CA ALA A 128 6.08 -3.62 -9.69
C ALA A 128 5.43 -3.98 -11.03
N ASP A 129 6.21 -4.45 -12.01
CA ASP A 129 5.69 -4.92 -13.30
C ASP A 129 4.76 -6.13 -13.12
N LYS A 130 5.17 -7.13 -12.31
CA LYS A 130 4.34 -8.30 -11.98
C LYS A 130 3.06 -7.89 -11.27
N TYR A 131 3.16 -6.98 -10.31
CA TYR A 131 1.98 -6.49 -9.59
C TYR A 131 0.95 -5.89 -10.54
N GLN A 132 1.39 -5.05 -11.46
CA GLN A 132 0.52 -4.42 -12.45
C GLN A 132 -0.13 -5.44 -13.40
N GLN A 133 0.61 -6.46 -13.81
CA GLN A 133 0.15 -7.44 -14.81
C GLN A 133 -0.68 -8.58 -14.21
N VAL A 134 -0.38 -9.01 -13.00
CA VAL A 134 -0.97 -10.19 -12.36
C VAL A 134 -1.81 -9.80 -11.15
N ASN A 135 -1.21 -9.14 -10.16
CA ASN A 135 -1.89 -8.89 -8.89
C ASN A 135 -3.10 -7.97 -9.05
N LEU A 136 -3.02 -6.92 -9.88
CA LEU A 136 -4.18 -6.05 -10.12
C LEU A 136 -5.34 -6.78 -10.81
N VAL A 137 -5.05 -7.77 -11.66
CA VAL A 137 -6.09 -8.61 -12.26
C VAL A 137 -6.80 -9.45 -11.20
N GLU A 138 -6.03 -10.04 -10.28
CA GLU A 138 -6.58 -10.81 -9.17
C GLU A 138 -7.39 -9.93 -8.20
N ILE A 139 -6.88 -8.74 -7.90
CA ILE A 139 -7.57 -7.76 -7.06
C ILE A 139 -8.91 -7.37 -7.70
N ARG A 140 -8.94 -7.07 -8.98
CA ARG A 140 -10.19 -6.73 -9.68
C ARG A 140 -11.21 -7.87 -9.60
N LYS A 141 -10.78 -9.13 -9.75
CA LYS A 141 -11.66 -10.30 -9.56
C LYS A 141 -12.19 -10.38 -8.13
N LEU A 142 -11.33 -10.17 -7.14
CA LEU A 142 -11.72 -10.15 -5.72
C LEU A 142 -12.72 -9.02 -5.43
N LEU A 143 -12.63 -7.91 -6.13
CA LEU A 143 -13.49 -6.74 -5.92
C LEU A 143 -14.83 -6.79 -6.68
N ILE A 144 -15.11 -7.80 -7.49
CA ILE A 144 -16.40 -7.95 -8.19
C ILE A 144 -17.59 -7.79 -7.25
N PRO A 145 -17.65 -8.45 -6.06
CA PRO A 145 -18.75 -8.28 -5.11
C PRO A 145 -18.90 -6.86 -4.54
N TYR A 146 -17.87 -6.05 -4.66
CA TYR A 146 -17.78 -4.69 -4.11
C TYR A 146 -17.82 -3.61 -5.19
N SER A 147 -18.18 -3.94 -6.43
CA SER A 147 -18.10 -3.05 -7.59
C SER A 147 -18.80 -1.69 -7.40
N GLY A 148 -19.87 -1.65 -6.60
CA GLY A 148 -20.60 -0.41 -6.30
C GLY A 148 -19.83 0.63 -5.46
N LYS A 149 -18.70 0.25 -4.87
CA LYS A 149 -17.86 1.14 -4.05
C LYS A 149 -16.40 1.24 -4.52
N VAL A 150 -16.10 0.65 -5.70
CA VAL A 150 -14.77 0.70 -6.34
C VAL A 150 -14.65 1.93 -7.23
N ILE A 151 -13.50 2.62 -7.12
CA ILE A 151 -13.10 3.77 -7.92
C ILE A 151 -11.72 3.46 -8.52
N GLU A 152 -11.59 3.50 -9.85
CA GLU A 152 -10.32 3.32 -10.58
C GLU A 152 -9.83 4.65 -11.17
#